data_afb6caa3ed0021a34f339217b2c88a39
#
_entry.id   afb6caa3ed0021a34f339217b2c88a39
#
_cell.length_a   1.000
_cell.length_b   1.000
_cell.length_c   1.000
_cell.angle_alpha   90.00
_cell.angle_beta   90.00
_cell.angle_gamma   90.00
#
_symmetry.space_group_name_H-M   'P 1'
#
loop_
_entity.id
_entity.type
_entity.pdbx_description
1 polymer ?
#
loop_
_entity_poly.entity_id
_entity_poly.type
_entity_poly.pdbx_seq_one_letter_code
_entity_poly.pdbx_strand_id
1 'polypeptide(L)'
;MAYQYEKVNKKLLVPQIEDQLMLYILQDEVNIGEKLPNEYDLATKFGVGRSTVREAVKSLTSRGILEVRRGAGTFVKQKENGMNDPLGLSKFEDKYKLAMELFDIRMLIEPELAALACQNATEDDKQHMKMLCDEVESLYLGGKNHIQKDMEFHAWIAKCSGNRVVEVLVPVIYTAVTTFANLTNRKLMKETIETHRDITDSIIRGDAMGARCAMISHLTHNRKMIVQMRENRDK
;
A
#
# COMPACT_ATOMS: atom_id res chain seq x y z
N MET A 1 -24.30 -0.58 -42.08
CA MET A 1 -24.08 0.47 -41.05
C MET A 1 -23.47 -0.20 -39.83
N ALA A 2 -22.25 0.16 -39.50
CA ALA A 2 -21.58 -0.38 -38.29
C ALA A 2 -22.15 0.33 -37.06
N TYR A 3 -22.53 -0.45 -36.06
CA TYR A 3 -23.04 0.05 -34.77
C TYR A 3 -21.89 0.68 -33.97
N GLN A 4 -21.96 1.98 -33.68
CA GLN A 4 -20.98 2.68 -32.85
C GLN A 4 -21.44 2.58 -31.41
N TYR A 5 -20.63 1.87 -30.57
CA TYR A 5 -20.84 1.81 -29.13
C TYR A 5 -20.25 3.05 -28.47
N GLU A 6 -21.04 3.84 -27.77
CA GLU A 6 -20.56 4.91 -26.91
C GLU A 6 -20.00 4.32 -25.60
N LYS A 7 -18.79 4.76 -25.21
CA LYS A 7 -18.19 4.35 -23.95
C LYS A 7 -18.98 4.92 -22.78
N VAL A 8 -19.64 4.06 -22.02
CA VAL A 8 -20.27 4.43 -20.75
C VAL A 8 -19.19 4.58 -19.68
N ASN A 9 -18.88 5.82 -19.32
CA ASN A 9 -17.92 6.16 -18.26
C ASN A 9 -18.59 6.04 -16.89
N LYS A 10 -18.90 4.81 -16.42
CA LYS A 10 -19.30 4.54 -15.05
C LYS A 10 -18.03 4.18 -14.26
N LYS A 11 -17.66 4.99 -13.24
CA LYS A 11 -16.71 4.56 -12.22
C LYS A 11 -17.06 3.14 -11.81
N LEU A 12 -16.09 2.23 -11.94
CA LEU A 12 -16.26 0.80 -11.69
C LEU A 12 -16.78 0.59 -10.25
N LEU A 13 -18.07 0.27 -10.10
CA LEU A 13 -18.69 0.03 -8.78
C LEU A 13 -18.14 -1.25 -8.12
N VAL A 14 -17.79 -2.27 -8.93
CA VAL A 14 -17.30 -3.55 -8.43
C VAL A 14 -16.05 -3.39 -7.55
N PRO A 15 -14.97 -2.70 -7.98
CA PRO A 15 -13.82 -2.45 -7.12
C PRO A 15 -14.16 -1.75 -5.81
N GLN A 16 -15.06 -0.76 -5.82
CA GLN A 16 -15.47 -0.08 -4.59
C GLN A 16 -16.18 -1.01 -3.59
N ILE A 17 -16.99 -1.94 -4.10
CA ILE A 17 -17.64 -2.96 -3.26
C ILE A 17 -16.62 -3.98 -2.76
N GLU A 18 -15.64 -4.36 -3.57
CA GLU A 18 -14.52 -5.23 -3.13
C GLU A 18 -13.77 -4.60 -1.96
N ASP A 19 -13.39 -3.32 -2.09
CA ASP A 19 -12.67 -2.58 -1.04
C ASP A 19 -13.49 -2.50 0.27
N GLN A 20 -14.78 -2.20 0.18
CA GLN A 20 -15.66 -2.16 1.35
C GLN A 20 -15.88 -3.52 2.00
N LEU A 21 -16.01 -4.59 1.20
CA LEU A 21 -16.07 -5.96 1.72
C LEU A 21 -14.77 -6.37 2.40
N MET A 22 -13.63 -5.99 1.83
CA MET A 22 -12.31 -6.22 2.43
C MET A 22 -12.16 -5.49 3.77
N LEU A 23 -12.54 -4.21 3.84
CA LEU A 23 -12.54 -3.44 5.09
C LEU A 23 -13.42 -4.10 6.16
N TYR A 24 -14.62 -4.55 5.79
CA TYR A 24 -15.54 -5.26 6.68
C TYR A 24 -14.92 -6.55 7.23
N ILE A 25 -14.24 -7.33 6.38
CA ILE A 25 -13.57 -8.57 6.78
C ILE A 25 -12.34 -8.29 7.69
N LEU A 26 -11.59 -7.21 7.42
CA LEU A 26 -10.35 -6.87 8.14
C LEU A 26 -10.61 -6.23 9.51
N GLN A 27 -11.74 -5.54 9.70
CA GLN A 27 -12.10 -4.87 10.95
C GLN A 27 -12.54 -5.81 12.08
N ASP A 28 -12.21 -7.12 11.98
CA ASP A 28 -12.56 -8.17 12.95
C ASP A 28 -14.06 -8.40 13.17
N GLU A 29 -14.91 -7.82 12.34
CA GLU A 29 -16.35 -8.03 12.42
C GLU A 29 -16.76 -9.43 11.95
N VAL A 30 -15.90 -10.10 11.13
CA VAL A 30 -16.16 -11.46 10.61
C VAL A 30 -14.90 -12.32 10.70
N ASN A 31 -14.98 -13.48 11.33
CA ASN A 31 -13.84 -14.40 11.48
C ASN A 31 -13.64 -15.32 10.26
N ILE A 32 -12.46 -15.92 10.13
CA ILE A 32 -12.22 -16.97 9.14
C ILE A 32 -13.18 -18.13 9.39
N GLY A 33 -13.83 -18.59 8.33
CA GLY A 33 -14.87 -19.63 8.40
C GLY A 33 -16.27 -19.11 8.71
N GLU A 34 -16.42 -17.82 9.03
CA GLU A 34 -17.70 -17.19 9.31
C GLU A 34 -18.43 -16.80 8.01
N LYS A 35 -19.75 -16.82 8.07
CA LYS A 35 -20.63 -16.56 6.94
C LYS A 35 -20.87 -15.07 6.76
N LEU A 36 -20.66 -14.56 5.54
CA LEU A 36 -21.06 -13.20 5.17
C LEU A 36 -22.59 -13.05 5.04
N PRO A 37 -23.12 -11.82 5.20
CA PRO A 37 -24.50 -11.52 4.82
C PRO A 37 -24.73 -11.95 3.35
N ASN A 38 -25.97 -12.30 3.03
CA ASN A 38 -26.28 -12.73 1.67
C ASN A 38 -26.19 -11.58 0.65
N GLU A 39 -26.13 -11.90 -0.64
CA GLU A 39 -25.96 -10.90 -1.72
C GLU A 39 -27.08 -9.84 -1.74
N TYR A 40 -28.27 -10.20 -1.27
CA TYR A 40 -29.42 -9.27 -1.22
C TYR A 40 -29.22 -8.24 -0.09
N ASP A 41 -28.82 -8.70 1.09
CA ASP A 41 -28.57 -7.83 2.24
C ASP A 41 -27.38 -6.89 1.97
N LEU A 42 -26.31 -7.43 1.38
CA LEU A 42 -25.14 -6.62 0.95
C LEU A 42 -25.53 -5.59 -0.11
N ALA A 43 -26.33 -5.96 -1.11
CA ALA A 43 -26.79 -5.04 -2.14
C ALA A 43 -27.60 -3.89 -1.54
N THR A 44 -28.45 -4.19 -0.57
CA THR A 44 -29.24 -3.18 0.16
C THR A 44 -28.33 -2.25 0.99
N LYS A 45 -27.35 -2.81 1.74
CA LYS A 45 -26.42 -2.03 2.57
C LYS A 45 -25.52 -1.11 1.73
N PHE A 46 -25.05 -1.58 0.57
CA PHE A 46 -24.18 -0.80 -0.31
C PHE A 46 -24.95 0.10 -1.31
N GLY A 47 -26.26 0.00 -1.38
CA GLY A 47 -27.09 0.78 -2.31
C GLY A 47 -26.81 0.46 -3.78
N VAL A 48 -26.45 -0.79 -4.11
CA VAL A 48 -26.09 -1.24 -5.48
C VAL A 48 -26.95 -2.43 -5.93
N GLY A 49 -26.86 -2.76 -7.22
CA GLY A 49 -27.52 -3.96 -7.76
C GLY A 49 -26.89 -5.27 -7.24
N ARG A 50 -27.69 -6.32 -7.08
CA ARG A 50 -27.23 -7.67 -6.69
C ARG A 50 -26.15 -8.22 -7.63
N SER A 51 -26.23 -7.91 -8.93
CA SER A 51 -25.23 -8.30 -9.92
C SER A 51 -23.85 -7.72 -9.59
N THR A 52 -23.79 -6.46 -9.14
CA THR A 52 -22.54 -5.79 -8.75
C THR A 52 -21.90 -6.47 -7.52
N VAL A 53 -22.72 -6.78 -6.50
CA VAL A 53 -22.25 -7.52 -5.32
C VAL A 53 -21.75 -8.92 -5.71
N ARG A 54 -22.49 -9.62 -6.58
CA ARG A 54 -22.09 -10.95 -7.04
C ARG A 54 -20.76 -10.94 -7.79
N GLU A 55 -20.51 -9.96 -8.63
CA GLU A 55 -19.22 -9.84 -9.32
C GLU A 55 -18.09 -9.52 -8.34
N ALA A 56 -18.30 -8.66 -7.33
CA ALA A 56 -17.33 -8.43 -6.26
C ALA A 56 -17.05 -9.72 -5.45
N VAL A 57 -18.09 -10.46 -5.07
CA VAL A 57 -17.95 -11.75 -4.36
C VAL A 57 -17.19 -12.77 -5.22
N LYS A 58 -17.47 -12.87 -6.52
CA LYS A 58 -16.73 -13.75 -7.43
C LYS A 58 -15.26 -13.35 -7.54
N SER A 59 -14.97 -12.07 -7.66
CA SER A 59 -13.60 -11.56 -7.66
C SER A 59 -12.86 -11.91 -6.37
N LEU A 60 -13.45 -11.64 -5.20
CA LEU A 60 -12.86 -12.01 -3.91
C LEU A 60 -12.73 -13.53 -3.74
N THR A 61 -13.64 -14.32 -4.34
CA THR A 61 -13.54 -15.80 -4.34
C THR A 61 -12.38 -16.28 -5.23
N SER A 62 -12.20 -15.69 -6.42
CA SER A 62 -11.08 -16.02 -7.31
C SER A 62 -9.72 -15.68 -6.67
N ARG A 63 -9.70 -14.67 -5.81
CA ARG A 63 -8.55 -14.24 -5.01
C ARG A 63 -8.36 -15.09 -3.74
N GLY A 64 -9.24 -16.07 -3.49
CA GLY A 64 -9.16 -16.98 -2.36
C GLY A 64 -9.55 -16.40 -1.00
N ILE A 65 -10.08 -15.16 -0.97
CA ILE A 65 -10.51 -14.48 0.26
C ILE A 65 -11.83 -15.05 0.74
N LEU A 66 -12.74 -15.31 -0.19
CA LEU A 66 -14.05 -15.88 0.07
C LEU A 66 -14.16 -17.30 -0.48
N GLU A 67 -15.07 -18.06 0.09
CA GLU A 67 -15.50 -19.37 -0.41
C GLU A 67 -17.03 -19.39 -0.53
N VAL A 68 -17.52 -19.74 -1.73
CA VAL A 68 -18.96 -19.92 -1.95
C VAL A 68 -19.29 -21.39 -1.77
N ARG A 69 -20.06 -21.72 -0.73
CA ARG A 69 -20.57 -23.07 -0.47
C ARG A 69 -22.01 -23.16 -0.98
N ARG A 70 -22.22 -24.04 -1.98
CA ARG A 70 -23.52 -24.18 -2.66
C ARG A 70 -24.64 -24.47 -1.66
N GLY A 71 -25.68 -23.64 -1.68
CA GLY A 71 -26.82 -23.75 -0.75
C GLY A 71 -26.56 -23.26 0.66
N ALA A 72 -25.30 -23.04 1.07
CA ALA A 72 -24.94 -22.60 2.43
C ALA A 72 -24.61 -21.10 2.51
N GLY A 73 -24.09 -20.49 1.44
CA GLY A 73 -23.76 -19.07 1.36
C GLY A 73 -22.30 -18.81 1.07
N THR A 74 -21.86 -17.57 1.35
CA THR A 74 -20.48 -17.11 1.17
C THR A 74 -19.79 -17.02 2.53
N PHE A 75 -18.58 -17.55 2.65
CA PHE A 75 -17.81 -17.63 3.89
C PHE A 75 -16.45 -16.97 3.71
N VAL A 76 -15.91 -16.39 4.78
CA VAL A 76 -14.53 -15.89 4.79
C VAL A 76 -13.58 -17.08 4.83
N LYS A 77 -12.72 -17.21 3.82
CA LYS A 77 -11.71 -18.27 3.72
C LYS A 77 -10.38 -17.81 4.30
N GLN A 78 -10.02 -16.57 4.03
CA GLN A 78 -8.83 -15.93 4.59
C GLN A 78 -9.06 -14.41 4.68
N LYS A 79 -8.44 -13.75 5.66
CA LYS A 79 -8.52 -12.29 5.81
C LYS A 79 -7.46 -11.57 4.99
N GLU A 80 -6.38 -12.24 4.63
CA GLU A 80 -5.29 -11.69 3.84
C GLU A 80 -5.41 -12.10 2.37
N ASN A 81 -5.15 -11.15 1.51
CA ASN A 81 -5.28 -11.30 0.07
C ASN A 81 -4.03 -12.00 -0.48
N GLY A 82 -4.15 -13.22 -0.93
CA GLY A 82 -3.07 -13.88 -1.68
C GLY A 82 -2.64 -13.11 -2.95
N MET A 83 -3.47 -12.15 -3.43
CA MET A 83 -3.12 -11.24 -4.53
C MET A 83 -2.42 -9.96 -4.05
N ASN A 84 -2.49 -9.59 -2.74
CA ASN A 84 -1.63 -8.54 -2.19
C ASN A 84 -0.23 -9.07 -1.82
N ASP A 85 0.06 -10.31 -2.14
CA ASP A 85 1.38 -10.92 -1.97
C ASP A 85 1.87 -11.57 -3.27
N PRO A 86 2.02 -10.80 -4.35
CA PRO A 86 2.44 -11.31 -5.65
C PRO A 86 3.86 -11.90 -5.64
N LEU A 87 4.65 -11.61 -4.61
CA LEU A 87 5.99 -12.15 -4.42
C LEU A 87 6.03 -13.33 -3.43
N GLY A 88 4.89 -13.72 -2.83
CA GLY A 88 4.81 -14.81 -1.85
C GLY A 88 5.48 -14.51 -0.51
N LEU A 89 5.64 -13.22 -0.18
CA LEU A 89 6.36 -12.77 1.02
C LEU A 89 5.63 -13.10 2.33
N SER A 90 4.31 -13.27 2.29
CA SER A 90 3.52 -13.68 3.46
C SER A 90 3.89 -15.07 3.99
N LYS A 91 4.48 -15.93 3.15
CA LYS A 91 4.89 -17.31 3.48
C LYS A 91 6.17 -17.37 4.31
N PHE A 92 6.92 -16.27 4.40
CA PHE A 92 8.13 -16.25 5.22
C PHE A 92 7.75 -16.24 6.71
N GLU A 93 8.25 -17.21 7.46
CA GLU A 93 7.93 -17.35 8.89
C GLU A 93 8.58 -16.24 9.73
N ASP A 94 9.86 -15.97 9.50
CA ASP A 94 10.60 -14.89 10.19
C ASP A 94 10.30 -13.53 9.55
N LYS A 95 9.26 -12.88 10.05
CA LYS A 95 8.82 -11.56 9.58
C LYS A 95 9.88 -10.46 9.82
N TYR A 96 10.69 -10.60 10.88
CA TYR A 96 11.77 -9.64 11.14
C TYR A 96 12.88 -9.77 10.09
N LYS A 97 13.32 -10.99 9.83
CA LYS A 97 14.34 -11.24 8.80
C LYS A 97 13.85 -10.76 7.43
N LEU A 98 12.60 -11.06 7.09
CA LEU A 98 11.97 -10.56 5.86
C LEU A 98 11.98 -9.02 5.80
N ALA A 99 11.62 -8.33 6.88
CA ALA A 99 11.64 -6.87 6.90
C ALA A 99 13.05 -6.31 6.66
N MET A 100 14.07 -6.92 7.26
CA MET A 100 15.46 -6.50 7.05
C MET A 100 15.91 -6.72 5.60
N GLU A 101 15.60 -7.87 5.01
CA GLU A 101 15.89 -8.17 3.60
C GLU A 101 15.16 -7.20 2.65
N LEU A 102 13.92 -6.83 2.96
CA LEU A 102 13.19 -5.82 2.20
C LEU A 102 13.83 -4.42 2.32
N PHE A 103 14.35 -4.06 3.51
CA PHE A 103 15.12 -2.82 3.65
C PHE A 103 16.42 -2.85 2.86
N ASP A 104 17.09 -3.98 2.78
CA ASP A 104 18.29 -4.11 1.96
C ASP A 104 17.97 -3.92 0.47
N ILE A 105 16.86 -4.46 -0.04
CA ILE A 105 16.38 -4.20 -1.41
C ILE A 105 16.01 -2.72 -1.61
N ARG A 106 15.30 -2.10 -0.69
CA ARG A 106 14.97 -0.68 -0.75
C ARG A 106 16.23 0.19 -0.81
N MET A 107 17.22 -0.13 0.02
CA MET A 107 18.51 0.59 0.04
C MET A 107 19.27 0.47 -1.30
N LEU A 108 19.11 -0.63 -2.03
CA LEU A 108 19.72 -0.83 -3.34
C LEU A 108 19.04 -0.04 -4.46
N ILE A 109 17.70 0.17 -4.37
CA ILE A 109 16.94 0.72 -5.50
C ILE A 109 16.43 2.15 -5.26
N GLU A 110 15.90 2.48 -4.08
CA GLU A 110 15.20 3.76 -3.88
C GLU A 110 16.10 5.00 -3.96
N PRO A 111 17.37 4.98 -3.52
CA PRO A 111 18.27 6.13 -3.74
C PRO A 111 18.46 6.48 -5.22
N GLU A 112 18.55 5.48 -6.09
CA GLU A 112 18.65 5.69 -7.53
C GLU A 112 17.33 6.16 -8.13
N LEU A 113 16.18 5.67 -7.62
CA LEU A 113 14.87 6.16 -8.04
C LEU A 113 14.67 7.63 -7.70
N ALA A 114 15.10 8.06 -6.50
CA ALA A 114 15.06 9.46 -6.10
C ALA A 114 15.95 10.35 -7.00
N ALA A 115 17.13 9.87 -7.37
CA ALA A 115 18.01 10.56 -8.30
C ALA A 115 17.42 10.65 -9.72
N LEU A 116 16.78 9.58 -10.21
CA LEU A 116 16.10 9.59 -11.51
C LEU A 116 14.85 10.50 -11.49
N ALA A 117 14.13 10.56 -10.40
CA ALA A 117 12.98 11.46 -10.23
C ALA A 117 13.40 12.94 -10.40
N CYS A 118 14.61 13.31 -9.99
CA CYS A 118 15.14 14.67 -10.23
C CYS A 118 15.21 15.05 -11.72
N GLN A 119 15.38 14.07 -12.60
CA GLN A 119 15.54 14.27 -14.04
C GLN A 119 14.20 14.15 -14.78
N ASN A 120 13.30 13.30 -14.31
CA ASN A 120 12.12 12.87 -15.06
C ASN A 120 10.80 13.45 -14.52
N ALA A 121 10.77 13.93 -13.26
CA ALA A 121 9.55 14.49 -12.66
C ALA A 121 9.12 15.78 -13.37
N THR A 122 7.84 15.84 -13.77
CA THR A 122 7.21 17.07 -14.26
C THR A 122 6.95 18.03 -13.10
N GLU A 123 6.61 19.28 -13.40
CA GLU A 123 6.23 20.26 -12.35
C GLU A 123 4.98 19.81 -11.57
N ASP A 124 4.01 19.16 -12.24
CA ASP A 124 2.85 18.59 -11.58
C ASP A 124 3.23 17.44 -10.65
N ASP A 125 4.19 16.60 -11.06
CA ASP A 125 4.71 15.52 -10.22
C ASP A 125 5.40 16.07 -8.96
N LYS A 126 6.18 17.13 -9.09
CA LYS A 126 6.85 17.78 -7.96
C LYS A 126 5.86 18.41 -6.98
N GLN A 127 4.81 19.05 -7.49
CA GLN A 127 3.74 19.59 -6.66
C GLN A 127 3.00 18.51 -5.90
N HIS A 128 2.67 17.40 -6.57
CA HIS A 128 2.02 16.25 -5.94
C HIS A 128 2.92 15.60 -4.89
N MET A 129 4.21 15.45 -5.15
CA MET A 129 5.20 14.92 -4.20
C MET A 129 5.27 15.79 -2.93
N LYS A 130 5.29 17.11 -3.11
CA LYS A 130 5.26 18.05 -1.99
C LYS A 130 3.98 17.89 -1.16
N MET A 131 2.82 17.76 -1.82
CA MET A 131 1.54 17.54 -1.15
C MET A 131 1.56 16.26 -0.32
N LEU A 132 2.07 15.13 -0.86
CA LEU A 132 2.19 13.88 -0.14
C LEU A 132 3.13 14.00 1.08
N CYS A 133 4.26 14.69 0.94
CA CYS A 133 5.17 14.97 2.04
C CYS A 133 4.49 15.78 3.16
N ASP A 134 3.74 16.82 2.81
CA ASP A 134 2.97 17.66 3.73
C ASP A 134 1.87 16.87 4.45
N GLU A 135 1.19 15.96 3.74
CA GLU A 135 0.16 15.08 4.32
C GLU A 135 0.76 14.08 5.33
N VAL A 136 1.90 13.44 5.02
CA VAL A 136 2.59 12.55 5.96
C VAL A 136 2.95 13.29 7.24
N GLU A 137 3.56 14.47 7.12
CA GLU A 137 3.91 15.31 8.28
C GLU A 137 2.70 15.73 9.09
N SER A 138 1.64 16.20 8.44
CA SER A 138 0.38 16.60 9.09
C SER A 138 -0.26 15.47 9.88
N LEU A 139 -0.31 14.27 9.31
CA LEU A 139 -0.82 13.07 9.98
C LEU A 139 0.03 12.69 11.18
N TYR A 140 1.36 12.77 11.03
CA TYR A 140 2.30 12.50 12.11
C TYR A 140 2.13 13.47 13.27
N LEU A 141 2.14 14.78 13.01
CA LEU A 141 1.96 15.81 14.01
C LEU A 141 0.59 15.75 14.71
N GLY A 142 -0.44 15.31 13.96
CA GLY A 142 -1.77 15.06 14.48
C GLY A 142 -1.93 13.75 15.23
N GLY A 143 -0.88 12.94 15.40
CA GLY A 143 -0.92 11.63 16.06
C GLY A 143 -1.77 10.57 15.30
N LYS A 144 -2.03 10.79 14.01
CA LYS A 144 -2.83 9.89 13.16
C LYS A 144 -1.94 8.88 12.42
N ASN A 145 -2.59 7.83 11.88
CA ASN A 145 -1.89 6.84 11.06
C ASN A 145 -1.47 7.48 9.73
N HIS A 146 -0.17 7.52 9.48
CA HIS A 146 0.48 8.11 8.30
C HIS A 146 1.04 7.05 7.34
N ILE A 147 1.02 5.77 7.72
CA ILE A 147 1.69 4.68 6.99
C ILE A 147 1.23 4.61 5.52
N GLN A 148 -0.06 4.76 5.26
CA GLN A 148 -0.59 4.73 3.91
C GLN A 148 -0.05 5.88 3.06
N LYS A 149 0.05 7.08 3.62
CA LYS A 149 0.60 8.26 2.91
C LYS A 149 2.12 8.17 2.70
N ASP A 150 2.83 7.59 3.65
CA ASP A 150 4.24 7.24 3.52
C ASP A 150 4.47 6.30 2.33
N MET A 151 3.64 5.25 2.20
CA MET A 151 3.66 4.36 1.03
C MET A 151 3.40 5.09 -0.28
N GLU A 152 2.38 5.95 -0.32
CA GLU A 152 2.03 6.74 -1.50
C GLU A 152 3.17 7.67 -1.91
N PHE A 153 3.86 8.29 -0.96
CA PHE A 153 5.03 9.15 -1.19
C PHE A 153 6.16 8.39 -1.90
N HIS A 154 6.56 7.23 -1.38
CA HIS A 154 7.61 6.43 -2.00
C HIS A 154 7.20 5.83 -3.35
N ALA A 155 5.95 5.40 -3.48
CA ALA A 155 5.40 4.93 -4.75
C ALA A 155 5.40 6.05 -5.81
N TRP A 156 5.16 7.30 -5.39
CA TRP A 156 5.21 8.44 -6.30
C TRP A 156 6.63 8.74 -6.78
N ILE A 157 7.64 8.67 -5.90
CA ILE A 157 9.04 8.77 -6.28
C ILE A 157 9.40 7.70 -7.31
N ALA A 158 8.98 6.45 -7.09
CA ALA A 158 9.20 5.37 -8.03
C ALA A 158 8.57 5.64 -9.41
N LYS A 159 7.33 6.16 -9.44
CA LYS A 159 6.66 6.60 -10.67
C LYS A 159 7.45 7.70 -11.37
N CYS A 160 7.87 8.74 -10.63
CA CYS A 160 8.64 9.85 -11.17
C CYS A 160 10.03 9.45 -11.70
N SER A 161 10.54 8.27 -11.32
CA SER A 161 11.79 7.74 -11.90
C SER A 161 11.70 7.44 -13.39
N GLY A 162 10.47 7.31 -13.94
CA GLY A 162 10.21 6.94 -15.34
C GLY A 162 10.39 5.44 -15.63
N ASN A 163 10.73 4.62 -14.64
CA ASN A 163 10.90 3.18 -14.80
C ASN A 163 9.58 2.44 -14.46
N ARG A 164 8.88 1.98 -15.50
CA ARG A 164 7.58 1.32 -15.40
C ARG A 164 7.59 0.03 -14.55
N VAL A 165 8.74 -0.66 -14.47
CA VAL A 165 8.85 -1.90 -13.67
C VAL A 165 8.87 -1.56 -12.18
N VAL A 166 9.66 -0.56 -11.77
CA VAL A 166 9.74 -0.18 -10.36
C VAL A 166 8.48 0.55 -9.89
N GLU A 167 7.75 1.22 -10.78
CA GLU A 167 6.42 1.79 -10.48
C GLU A 167 5.45 0.72 -9.95
N VAL A 168 5.52 -0.51 -10.47
CA VAL A 168 4.70 -1.64 -10.02
C VAL A 168 5.34 -2.38 -8.84
N LEU A 169 6.67 -2.51 -8.82
CA LEU A 169 7.40 -3.29 -7.83
C LEU A 169 7.43 -2.62 -6.45
N VAL A 170 7.67 -1.31 -6.40
CA VAL A 170 7.84 -0.58 -5.13
C VAL A 170 6.60 -0.66 -4.23
N PRO A 171 5.35 -0.46 -4.70
CA PRO A 171 4.16 -0.65 -3.87
C PRO A 171 4.04 -2.05 -3.26
N VAL A 172 4.49 -3.10 -3.99
CA VAL A 172 4.47 -4.49 -3.49
C VAL A 172 5.45 -4.67 -2.33
N ILE A 173 6.67 -4.12 -2.46
CA ILE A 173 7.68 -4.14 -1.39
C ILE A 173 7.15 -3.40 -0.15
N TYR A 174 6.51 -2.24 -0.35
CA TYR A 174 5.95 -1.45 0.74
C TYR A 174 4.79 -2.14 1.45
N THR A 175 3.92 -2.84 0.75
CA THR A 175 2.84 -3.62 1.35
C THR A 175 3.38 -4.62 2.36
N ALA A 176 4.46 -5.32 2.04
CA ALA A 176 5.11 -6.26 2.95
C ALA A 176 5.75 -5.54 4.16
N VAL A 177 6.43 -4.40 3.94
CA VAL A 177 7.02 -3.58 5.01
C VAL A 177 5.96 -3.05 5.96
N THR A 178 4.80 -2.60 5.44
CA THR A 178 3.72 -2.05 6.27
C THR A 178 2.99 -3.12 7.07
N THR A 179 2.80 -4.30 6.51
CA THR A 179 2.25 -5.45 7.25
C THR A 179 3.11 -5.72 8.49
N PHE A 180 4.44 -5.69 8.33
CA PHE A 180 5.36 -5.81 9.45
C PHE A 180 5.31 -4.60 10.41
N ALA A 181 5.24 -3.38 9.89
CA ALA A 181 5.15 -2.16 10.69
C ALA A 181 3.91 -2.12 11.60
N ASN A 182 2.75 -2.60 11.09
CA ASN A 182 1.52 -2.72 11.87
C ASN A 182 1.68 -3.72 13.02
N LEU A 183 2.44 -4.81 12.84
CA LEU A 183 2.73 -5.79 13.88
C LEU A 183 3.64 -5.22 14.99
N THR A 184 4.41 -4.17 14.72
CA THR A 184 5.39 -3.58 15.64
C THR A 184 4.93 -2.27 16.28
N ASN A 185 3.68 -1.80 16.05
CA ASN A 185 3.20 -0.49 16.50
C ASN A 185 4.16 0.65 16.14
N ARG A 186 4.72 0.62 14.92
CA ARG A 186 5.74 1.55 14.45
C ARG A 186 5.23 3.00 14.55
N LYS A 187 5.91 3.81 15.38
CA LYS A 187 5.77 5.26 15.35
C LYS A 187 6.81 5.85 14.40
N LEU A 188 6.41 6.74 13.53
CA LEU A 188 7.33 7.54 12.72
C LEU A 188 8.20 8.37 13.66
N MET A 189 9.49 8.51 13.34
CA MET A 189 10.39 9.37 14.09
C MET A 189 10.46 10.74 13.43
N LYS A 190 10.82 11.76 14.22
CA LYS A 190 11.02 13.12 13.71
C LYS A 190 12.00 13.15 12.53
N GLU A 191 13.06 12.35 12.62
CA GLU A 191 14.08 12.20 11.57
C GLU A 191 13.49 11.70 10.23
N THR A 192 12.44 10.88 10.27
CA THR A 192 11.75 10.44 9.05
C THR A 192 11.08 11.62 8.34
N ILE A 193 10.44 12.52 9.09
CA ILE A 193 9.82 13.72 8.51
C ILE A 193 10.88 14.65 7.92
N GLU A 194 11.98 14.90 8.64
CA GLU A 194 13.08 15.72 8.16
C GLU A 194 13.67 15.16 6.86
N THR A 195 13.92 13.85 6.80
CA THR A 195 14.47 13.22 5.60
C THR A 195 13.49 13.17 4.44
N HIS A 196 12.16 13.07 4.67
CA HIS A 196 11.16 13.23 3.61
C HIS A 196 11.22 14.62 2.98
N ARG A 197 11.38 15.68 3.81
CA ARG A 197 11.59 17.05 3.34
C ARG A 197 12.85 17.16 2.48
N ASP A 198 13.97 16.62 2.97
CA ASP A 198 15.25 16.65 2.25
C ASP A 198 15.17 15.97 0.89
N ILE A 199 14.48 14.81 0.81
CA ILE A 199 14.24 14.10 -0.45
C ILE A 199 13.41 14.97 -1.39
N THR A 200 12.26 15.48 -0.90
CA THR A 200 11.33 16.31 -1.69
C THR A 200 12.01 17.55 -2.24
N ASP A 201 12.72 18.29 -1.39
CA ASP A 201 13.40 19.51 -1.75
C ASP A 201 14.53 19.27 -2.76
N SER A 202 15.27 18.16 -2.61
CA SER A 202 16.31 17.79 -3.55
C SER A 202 15.75 17.44 -4.93
N ILE A 203 14.62 16.71 -4.98
CA ILE A 203 13.95 16.36 -6.23
C ILE A 203 13.40 17.65 -6.90
N ILE A 204 12.77 18.55 -6.15
CA ILE A 204 12.25 19.81 -6.68
C ILE A 204 13.37 20.67 -7.28
N ARG A 205 14.55 20.73 -6.64
CA ARG A 205 15.72 21.47 -7.13
C ARG A 205 16.47 20.78 -8.24
N GLY A 206 16.14 19.50 -8.56
CA GLY A 206 16.90 18.69 -9.54
C GLY A 206 18.27 18.23 -9.02
N ASP A 207 18.48 18.23 -7.71
CA ASP A 207 19.73 17.78 -7.06
C ASP A 207 19.71 16.24 -6.87
N ALA A 208 20.15 15.54 -7.91
CA ALA A 208 20.17 14.08 -7.94
C ALA A 208 21.06 13.46 -6.84
N MET A 209 22.18 14.11 -6.51
CA MET A 209 23.08 13.62 -5.47
C MET A 209 22.47 13.85 -4.07
N GLY A 210 21.89 15.04 -3.85
CA GLY A 210 21.17 15.36 -2.61
C GLY A 210 20.01 14.41 -2.38
N ALA A 211 19.18 14.15 -3.40
CA ALA A 211 18.05 13.21 -3.33
C ALA A 211 18.50 11.78 -2.97
N ARG A 212 19.59 11.30 -3.60
CA ARG A 212 20.19 9.98 -3.28
C ARG A 212 20.66 9.92 -1.83
N CYS A 213 21.41 10.90 -1.36
CA CYS A 213 21.91 10.96 0.01
C CYS A 213 20.77 11.06 1.05
N ALA A 214 19.76 11.89 0.78
CA ALA A 214 18.59 12.03 1.64
C ALA A 214 17.79 10.70 1.75
N MET A 215 17.61 9.99 0.63
CA MET A 215 16.94 8.68 0.63
C MET A 215 17.75 7.63 1.41
N ILE A 216 19.07 7.59 1.26
CA ILE A 216 19.95 6.70 2.06
C ILE A 216 19.80 7.01 3.56
N SER A 217 19.82 8.29 3.93
CA SER A 217 19.63 8.73 5.32
C SER A 217 18.28 8.28 5.86
N HIS A 218 17.20 8.53 5.10
CA HIS A 218 15.84 8.11 5.44
C HIS A 218 15.73 6.60 5.72
N LEU A 219 16.20 5.78 4.79
CA LEU A 219 16.14 4.32 4.93
C LEU A 219 17.02 3.82 6.08
N THR A 220 18.17 4.45 6.30
CA THR A 220 19.07 4.11 7.40
C THR A 220 18.42 4.37 8.77
N HIS A 221 17.73 5.51 8.94
CA HIS A 221 17.01 5.82 10.18
C HIS A 221 15.88 4.81 10.42
N ASN A 222 15.09 4.51 9.40
CA ASN A 222 14.01 3.54 9.50
C ASN A 222 14.51 2.13 9.83
N ARG A 223 15.62 1.70 9.22
CA ARG A 223 16.25 0.41 9.50
C ARG A 223 16.74 0.31 10.95
N LYS A 224 17.43 1.34 11.45
CA LYS A 224 17.90 1.40 12.85
C LYS A 224 16.75 1.27 13.84
N MET A 225 15.63 1.91 13.58
CA MET A 225 14.45 1.81 14.44
C MET A 225 13.92 0.39 14.55
N ILE A 226 13.87 -0.38 13.45
CA ILE A 226 13.42 -1.78 13.47
C ILE A 226 14.37 -2.64 14.30
N VAL A 227 15.69 -2.43 14.19
CA VAL A 227 16.70 -3.14 15.00
C VAL A 227 16.49 -2.86 16.50
N GLN A 228 16.35 -1.58 16.88
CA GLN A 228 16.12 -1.18 18.27
C GLN A 228 14.83 -1.76 18.87
N MET A 229 13.76 -1.84 18.08
CA MET A 229 12.50 -2.44 18.51
C MET A 229 12.64 -3.93 18.85
N ARG A 230 13.45 -4.68 18.09
CA ARG A 230 13.72 -6.08 18.37
C ARG A 230 14.50 -6.23 19.68
N GLU A 231 15.58 -5.48 19.83
CA GLU A 231 16.43 -5.53 21.05
C GLU A 231 15.65 -5.22 22.33
N ASN A 232 14.65 -4.32 22.25
CA ASN A 232 13.77 -3.98 23.37
C ASN A 232 12.68 -5.02 23.64
N ARG A 233 12.38 -5.89 22.69
CA ARG A 233 11.38 -6.95 22.83
C ARG A 233 11.99 -8.24 23.40
N ASP A 234 13.29 -8.44 23.18
CA ASP A 234 14.06 -9.59 23.66
C ASP A 234 14.61 -9.38 25.09
N LYS A 235 14.37 -8.20 25.67
CA LYS A 235 14.66 -7.82 27.09
C LYS A 235 13.41 -7.91 27.95
#